data_b199cef4496dc796819cc9c56e152fcf
#
_entry.id   b199cef4496dc796819cc9c56e152fcf
#
_cell.length_a   1.000
_cell.length_b   1.000
_cell.length_c   1.000
_cell.angle_alpha   90.00
_cell.angle_beta   90.00
_cell.angle_gamma   90.00
#
_symmetry.space_group_name_H-M   'P 1'
#
loop_
_entity.id
_entity.type
_entity.pdbx_description
1 polymer ?
#
loop_
_entity_poly.entity_id
_entity_poly.type
_entity_poly.pdbx_seq_one_letter_code
_entity_poly.pdbx_strand_id
1 'polypeptide(L)'
;QCKAAARLSPLLLELVLQQPLDREQSALLQLVLTAVDGGDPPRSGTAQISVRVVDTNDNPPAFDRSTYTVNLLENSPPGTLVVKLNASDPDEGSNGDVIYSFGSYTPQKVRQLFRVDPHSGEVRVNGTLDYEEASSYEIYVQATDQGPVSMAGHCKVLVNIVDANDNVPEVVLTSLYSPVPEDAKPGTVVALMSVTDQDSGLNKQVSLRIPPGLPFMLNSFKNSYTLMTQGNLDREKAAAYNITVTATDSGSPPLYSQKVIHVVISDINDNPPLFEEPVYSVYIPENNPLGVLLCTIKATDPDVAENAYISYSLLDGEIEGLPAASFV
;
A
#
# COMPACT_ATOMS: atom_id res chain seq x y z
N GLN A 1 11.64 -51.04 -33.62
CA GLN A 1 11.95 -52.45 -33.99
C GLN A 1 13.47 -52.65 -33.85
N CYS A 2 13.89 -53.21 -32.69
CA CYS A 2 15.29 -53.63 -32.50
C CYS A 2 15.60 -54.76 -33.46
N LYS A 3 16.51 -54.56 -34.38
CA LYS A 3 17.04 -55.62 -35.25
C LYS A 3 18.26 -56.23 -34.57
N ALA A 4 18.12 -57.44 -34.03
CA ALA A 4 19.24 -58.27 -33.64
C ALA A 4 19.71 -59.05 -34.87
N ALA A 5 21.00 -59.08 -35.17
CA ALA A 5 21.60 -59.93 -36.15
C ALA A 5 22.32 -61.08 -35.45
N ALA A 6 22.02 -62.27 -35.86
CA ALA A 6 22.73 -63.50 -35.43
C ALA A 6 23.99 -63.68 -36.28
N ARG A 7 25.18 -63.78 -35.66
CA ARG A 7 26.41 -64.27 -36.30
C ARG A 7 26.55 -65.77 -36.05
N LEU A 8 26.55 -66.53 -37.09
CA LEU A 8 26.73 -67.99 -37.04
C LEU A 8 28.23 -68.32 -36.95
N SER A 9 28.68 -68.86 -35.83
CA SER A 9 29.89 -69.68 -35.69
C SER A 9 29.41 -71.13 -35.55
N PRO A 10 30.10 -72.14 -35.97
CA PRO A 10 29.54 -73.51 -36.14
C PRO A 10 28.99 -74.17 -34.83
N LEU A 11 29.22 -73.57 -33.70
CA LEU A 11 28.74 -74.12 -32.38
C LEU A 11 28.10 -73.08 -31.41
N LEU A 12 28.13 -71.81 -31.75
CA LEU A 12 27.63 -70.76 -30.83
C LEU A 12 26.86 -69.67 -31.62
N LEU A 13 25.73 -69.29 -31.10
CA LEU A 13 24.94 -68.17 -31.59
C LEU A 13 25.23 -66.93 -30.72
N GLU A 14 25.69 -65.84 -31.29
CA GLU A 14 25.89 -64.59 -30.65
C GLU A 14 24.73 -63.63 -30.99
N LEU A 15 24.12 -63.03 -29.97
CA LEU A 15 23.13 -61.98 -30.13
C LEU A 15 23.87 -60.62 -30.05
N VAL A 16 23.90 -59.88 -31.14
CA VAL A 16 24.64 -58.61 -31.24
C VAL A 16 23.66 -57.45 -31.40
N LEU A 17 23.78 -56.45 -30.54
CA LEU A 17 23.03 -55.21 -30.62
C LEU A 17 23.43 -54.41 -31.89
N GLN A 18 22.45 -54.02 -32.72
CA GLN A 18 22.68 -53.25 -33.96
C GLN A 18 22.27 -51.78 -33.87
N GLN A 19 21.45 -51.42 -32.86
CA GLN A 19 21.01 -50.02 -32.63
C GLN A 19 21.01 -49.75 -31.12
N PRO A 20 21.27 -48.49 -30.70
CA PRO A 20 21.10 -48.12 -29.29
C PRO A 20 19.74 -48.49 -28.76
N LEU A 21 19.69 -48.90 -27.51
CA LEU A 21 18.48 -49.12 -26.78
C LEU A 21 18.17 -47.86 -25.97
N ASP A 22 16.88 -47.60 -25.81
CA ASP A 22 16.31 -46.46 -25.08
C ASP A 22 15.25 -47.05 -24.11
N ARG A 23 15.50 -46.94 -22.81
CA ARG A 23 14.64 -47.50 -21.76
C ARG A 23 13.28 -46.81 -21.73
N GLU A 24 13.25 -45.51 -21.97
CA GLU A 24 12.02 -44.66 -21.97
C GLU A 24 11.08 -45.10 -23.10
N GLN A 25 11.61 -45.63 -24.19
CA GLN A 25 10.82 -46.23 -25.27
C GLN A 25 10.49 -47.69 -25.01
N SER A 26 11.44 -48.47 -24.43
CA SER A 26 11.22 -49.89 -24.17
C SER A 26 12.15 -50.45 -23.09
N ALA A 27 11.65 -50.59 -21.87
CA ALA A 27 12.42 -51.10 -20.72
C ALA A 27 12.66 -52.63 -20.78
N LEU A 28 11.87 -53.38 -21.56
CA LEU A 28 11.94 -54.84 -21.62
C LEU A 28 11.72 -55.31 -23.04
N LEU A 29 12.70 -56.03 -23.58
CA LEU A 29 12.59 -56.69 -24.88
C LEU A 29 12.50 -58.19 -24.67
N GLN A 30 11.48 -58.80 -25.28
CA GLN A 30 11.28 -60.26 -25.27
C GLN A 30 11.48 -60.79 -26.68
N LEU A 31 12.43 -61.70 -26.82
CA LEU A 31 12.77 -62.37 -28.08
C LEU A 31 12.52 -63.86 -27.95
N VAL A 32 12.06 -64.44 -29.02
CA VAL A 32 11.94 -65.92 -29.12
C VAL A 32 12.98 -66.40 -30.13
N LEU A 33 13.92 -67.16 -29.63
CA LEU A 33 14.90 -67.84 -30.48
C LEU A 33 14.38 -69.22 -30.86
N THR A 34 14.45 -69.54 -32.13
CA THR A 34 14.05 -70.88 -32.64
C THR A 34 15.30 -71.52 -33.27
N ALA A 35 15.59 -72.73 -32.82
CA ALA A 35 16.56 -73.59 -33.45
C ALA A 35 15.83 -74.72 -34.22
N VAL A 36 16.28 -75.01 -35.44
CA VAL A 36 15.69 -76.04 -36.30
C VAL A 36 16.80 -76.99 -36.72
N ASP A 37 16.60 -78.30 -36.63
CA ASP A 37 17.52 -79.30 -37.11
C ASP A 37 17.38 -79.49 -38.63
N GLY A 38 18.32 -80.26 -39.22
CA GLY A 38 18.31 -80.56 -40.63
C GLY A 38 17.66 -81.91 -40.97
N GLY A 39 16.83 -82.46 -40.06
CA GLY A 39 16.13 -83.74 -40.27
C GLY A 39 14.99 -83.63 -41.26
N ASP A 40 14.50 -84.82 -41.74
CA ASP A 40 13.27 -84.94 -42.56
C ASP A 40 12.22 -85.85 -41.83
N PRO A 41 11.16 -85.25 -41.27
CA PRO A 41 10.79 -83.84 -41.20
C PRO A 41 11.62 -83.11 -40.14
N PRO A 42 11.88 -81.74 -40.36
CA PRO A 42 12.68 -80.94 -39.45
C PRO A 42 11.96 -80.79 -38.08
N ARG A 43 12.74 -80.80 -37.00
CA ARG A 43 12.25 -80.55 -35.63
C ARG A 43 12.82 -79.22 -35.15
N SER A 44 12.00 -78.49 -34.37
CA SER A 44 12.39 -77.18 -33.83
C SER A 44 12.29 -77.17 -32.29
N GLY A 45 13.20 -76.40 -31.66
CA GLY A 45 13.16 -76.01 -30.26
C GLY A 45 13.14 -74.52 -30.13
N THR A 46 12.48 -73.98 -29.15
CA THR A 46 12.41 -72.51 -28.90
C THR A 46 12.93 -72.19 -27.51
N ALA A 47 13.63 -71.01 -27.40
CA ALA A 47 14.05 -70.40 -26.15
C ALA A 47 13.58 -68.93 -26.08
N GLN A 48 13.16 -68.52 -24.92
CA GLN A 48 12.85 -67.10 -24.70
C GLN A 48 14.10 -66.36 -24.21
N ILE A 49 14.38 -65.18 -24.76
CA ILE A 49 15.41 -64.29 -24.34
C ILE A 49 14.75 -62.98 -23.87
N SER A 50 14.93 -62.67 -22.60
CA SER A 50 14.44 -61.40 -22.01
C SER A 50 15.64 -60.46 -21.83
N VAL A 51 15.61 -59.33 -22.50
CA VAL A 51 16.63 -58.27 -22.37
C VAL A 51 15.99 -57.09 -21.58
N ARG A 52 16.45 -56.87 -20.35
CA ARG A 52 16.08 -55.72 -19.56
C ARG A 52 17.09 -54.59 -19.87
N VAL A 53 16.57 -53.45 -20.32
CA VAL A 53 17.36 -52.20 -20.51
C VAL A 53 17.53 -51.57 -19.16
N VAL A 54 18.78 -51.32 -18.77
CA VAL A 54 19.09 -50.66 -17.50
C VAL A 54 19.10 -49.16 -17.76
N ASP A 55 18.56 -48.44 -16.79
CA ASP A 55 18.46 -46.99 -16.82
C ASP A 55 19.81 -46.30 -16.83
N THR A 56 19.88 -45.15 -17.50
CA THR A 56 20.99 -44.22 -17.49
C THR A 56 20.44 -42.83 -17.34
N ASN A 57 21.05 -41.98 -16.50
CA ASN A 57 20.62 -40.61 -16.31
C ASN A 57 20.90 -39.75 -17.56
N ASP A 58 20.01 -39.77 -18.54
CA ASP A 58 20.15 -39.07 -19.82
C ASP A 58 18.99 -38.07 -20.09
N ASN A 59 18.01 -37.97 -19.18
CA ASN A 59 16.92 -37.01 -19.23
C ASN A 59 17.00 -36.02 -18.06
N PRO A 60 16.90 -34.70 -18.31
CA PRO A 60 16.75 -33.72 -17.23
C PRO A 60 15.30 -33.62 -16.80
N PRO A 61 15.01 -33.28 -15.50
CA PRO A 61 13.68 -32.95 -15.05
C PRO A 61 13.05 -31.83 -15.88
N ALA A 62 11.81 -32.00 -16.30
CA ALA A 62 11.08 -31.01 -17.10
C ALA A 62 9.85 -30.49 -16.35
N PHE A 63 9.76 -29.16 -16.20
CA PHE A 63 8.56 -28.51 -15.67
C PHE A 63 7.43 -28.54 -16.69
N ASP A 64 6.17 -28.66 -16.22
CA ASP A 64 4.97 -28.60 -17.06
C ASP A 64 4.77 -27.21 -17.68
N ARG A 65 5.42 -26.15 -17.11
CA ARG A 65 5.41 -24.77 -17.60
C ARG A 65 6.79 -24.11 -17.39
N SER A 66 7.21 -23.32 -18.36
CA SER A 66 8.43 -22.50 -18.23
C SER A 66 8.23 -21.28 -17.31
N THR A 67 6.98 -20.80 -17.16
CA THR A 67 6.62 -19.64 -16.34
C THR A 67 5.28 -19.87 -15.67
N TYR A 68 5.23 -19.56 -14.38
CA TYR A 68 4.03 -19.51 -13.57
C TYR A 68 3.78 -18.07 -13.15
N THR A 69 2.56 -17.56 -13.31
CA THR A 69 2.16 -16.22 -12.86
C THR A 69 1.09 -16.35 -11.78
N VAL A 70 1.31 -15.69 -10.65
CA VAL A 70 0.44 -15.74 -9.48
C VAL A 70 0.20 -14.33 -8.96
N ASN A 71 -1.02 -14.03 -8.57
CA ASN A 71 -1.38 -12.83 -7.84
C ASN A 71 -1.51 -13.18 -6.36
N LEU A 72 -0.84 -12.44 -5.50
CA LEU A 72 -0.80 -12.68 -4.06
C LEU A 72 -1.06 -11.36 -3.33
N LEU A 73 -2.02 -11.36 -2.41
CA LEU A 73 -2.28 -10.18 -1.58
C LEU A 73 -1.04 -9.92 -0.71
N GLU A 74 -0.63 -8.67 -0.60
CA GLU A 74 0.38 -8.29 0.39
C GLU A 74 -0.11 -8.64 1.81
N ASN A 75 0.76 -8.55 2.80
CA ASN A 75 0.47 -8.95 4.17
C ASN A 75 -0.02 -10.41 4.32
N SER A 76 0.07 -11.22 3.25
CA SER A 76 -0.22 -12.65 3.33
C SER A 76 0.69 -13.31 4.38
N PRO A 77 0.13 -14.07 5.34
CA PRO A 77 0.91 -14.62 6.44
C PRO A 77 1.96 -15.63 5.96
N PRO A 78 3.10 -15.75 6.67
CA PRO A 78 4.08 -16.79 6.41
C PRO A 78 3.44 -18.19 6.38
N GLY A 79 3.84 -19.02 5.42
CA GLY A 79 3.24 -20.33 5.17
C GLY A 79 2.14 -20.33 4.09
N THR A 80 1.63 -19.17 3.66
CA THR A 80 0.66 -19.06 2.56
C THR A 80 1.24 -19.71 1.30
N LEU A 81 0.46 -20.59 0.68
CA LEU A 81 0.84 -21.24 -0.58
C LEU A 81 0.79 -20.23 -1.72
N VAL A 82 1.90 -20.05 -2.40
CA VAL A 82 2.01 -19.20 -3.60
C VAL A 82 1.64 -20.01 -4.84
N VAL A 83 2.35 -21.12 -5.05
CA VAL A 83 2.14 -22.04 -6.18
C VAL A 83 2.72 -23.41 -5.84
N LYS A 84 2.17 -24.44 -6.45
CA LYS A 84 2.75 -25.77 -6.47
C LYS A 84 3.33 -26.01 -7.86
N LEU A 85 4.65 -26.22 -7.92
CA LEU A 85 5.38 -26.54 -9.14
C LEU A 85 5.30 -28.03 -9.40
N ASN A 86 5.31 -28.40 -10.67
CA ASN A 86 5.35 -29.79 -11.09
C ASN A 86 6.42 -29.99 -12.15
N ALA A 87 7.43 -30.78 -11.81
CA ALA A 87 8.45 -31.25 -12.74
C ALA A 87 8.41 -32.79 -12.74
N SER A 88 8.64 -33.36 -13.88
CA SER A 88 8.74 -34.81 -14.08
C SER A 88 10.02 -35.19 -14.81
N ASP A 89 10.53 -36.32 -14.44
CA ASP A 89 11.70 -36.94 -15.07
C ASP A 89 11.33 -38.36 -15.48
N PRO A 90 11.61 -38.78 -16.72
CA PRO A 90 11.24 -40.12 -17.18
C PRO A 90 12.21 -41.23 -16.74
N ASP A 91 13.35 -40.86 -16.13
CA ASP A 91 14.37 -41.81 -15.70
C ASP A 91 13.90 -42.67 -14.49
N GLU A 92 14.59 -43.76 -14.13
CA GLU A 92 14.18 -44.70 -13.10
C GLU A 92 14.96 -44.49 -11.79
N GLY A 93 14.25 -44.64 -10.65
CA GLY A 93 14.86 -44.54 -9.32
C GLY A 93 15.42 -43.17 -9.01
N SER A 94 16.69 -43.12 -8.51
CA SER A 94 17.34 -41.85 -8.18
C SER A 94 17.55 -40.91 -9.35
N ASN A 95 17.65 -41.46 -10.57
CA ASN A 95 17.80 -40.66 -11.79
C ASN A 95 16.49 -39.86 -12.07
N GLY A 96 15.32 -40.40 -11.72
CA GLY A 96 14.02 -39.74 -11.87
C GLY A 96 13.49 -39.05 -10.61
N ASP A 97 14.18 -39.17 -9.46
CA ASP A 97 13.77 -38.54 -8.20
C ASP A 97 14.12 -37.05 -8.23
N VAL A 98 13.11 -36.19 -8.26
CA VAL A 98 13.27 -34.72 -8.43
C VAL A 98 13.34 -33.99 -7.09
N ILE A 99 14.32 -33.11 -6.94
CA ILE A 99 14.46 -32.17 -5.82
C ILE A 99 14.35 -30.73 -6.33
N TYR A 100 13.47 -29.94 -5.69
CA TYR A 100 13.26 -28.53 -6.02
C TYR A 100 14.12 -27.63 -5.15
N SER A 101 14.69 -26.58 -5.75
CA SER A 101 15.46 -25.56 -5.06
C SER A 101 15.41 -24.21 -5.77
N PHE A 102 15.84 -23.14 -5.10
CA PHE A 102 16.00 -21.85 -5.79
C PHE A 102 17.14 -21.93 -6.81
N GLY A 103 16.85 -21.50 -8.02
CA GLY A 103 17.86 -21.29 -9.05
C GLY A 103 18.85 -20.18 -8.66
N SER A 104 20.06 -20.22 -9.22
CA SER A 104 21.15 -19.29 -8.91
C SER A 104 20.81 -17.81 -9.15
N TYR A 105 19.91 -17.54 -10.09
CA TYR A 105 19.45 -16.18 -10.44
C TYR A 105 18.42 -15.59 -9.47
N THR A 106 17.91 -16.36 -8.50
CA THR A 106 16.97 -15.83 -7.48
C THR A 106 17.71 -14.91 -6.51
N PRO A 107 17.32 -13.61 -6.41
CA PRO A 107 17.96 -12.65 -5.52
C PRO A 107 17.87 -13.08 -4.03
N GLN A 108 18.86 -12.69 -3.24
CA GLN A 108 18.92 -13.04 -1.81
C GLN A 108 17.68 -12.55 -1.04
N LYS A 109 17.19 -11.33 -1.35
CA LYS A 109 15.96 -10.78 -0.76
C LYS A 109 14.75 -11.68 -1.01
N VAL A 110 14.60 -12.16 -2.26
CA VAL A 110 13.48 -13.04 -2.65
C VAL A 110 13.56 -14.38 -1.91
N ARG A 111 14.77 -14.93 -1.70
CA ARG A 111 14.97 -16.16 -0.90
C ARG A 111 14.59 -15.99 0.57
N GLN A 112 14.61 -14.76 1.11
CA GLN A 112 14.16 -14.46 2.46
C GLN A 112 12.62 -14.36 2.55
N LEU A 113 12.00 -13.85 1.48
CA LEU A 113 10.54 -13.65 1.41
C LEU A 113 9.76 -14.92 1.05
N PHE A 114 10.39 -15.87 0.36
CA PHE A 114 9.77 -17.12 -0.08
C PHE A 114 10.60 -18.33 0.31
N ARG A 115 9.95 -19.48 0.34
CA ARG A 115 10.62 -20.78 0.50
C ARG A 115 10.09 -21.76 -0.54
N VAL A 116 10.94 -22.67 -0.98
CA VAL A 116 10.59 -23.79 -1.85
C VAL A 116 10.70 -25.08 -1.03
N ASP A 117 9.66 -25.89 -1.01
CA ASP A 117 9.74 -27.23 -0.42
C ASP A 117 10.44 -28.17 -1.42
N PRO A 118 11.55 -28.83 -1.00
CA PRO A 118 12.39 -29.61 -1.90
C PRO A 118 11.71 -30.85 -2.48
N HIS A 119 10.70 -31.41 -1.81
CA HIS A 119 10.05 -32.62 -2.24
C HIS A 119 8.71 -32.40 -2.92
N SER A 120 7.91 -31.46 -2.41
CA SER A 120 6.57 -31.22 -2.94
C SER A 120 6.51 -30.20 -4.05
N GLY A 121 7.59 -29.39 -4.25
CA GLY A 121 7.62 -28.28 -5.20
C GLY A 121 6.74 -27.10 -4.80
N GLU A 122 6.25 -27.05 -3.54
CA GLU A 122 5.44 -25.96 -3.06
C GLU A 122 6.29 -24.71 -2.77
N VAL A 123 5.93 -23.61 -3.41
CA VAL A 123 6.47 -22.27 -3.08
C VAL A 123 5.54 -21.60 -2.09
N ARG A 124 6.07 -21.18 -0.95
CA ARG A 124 5.30 -20.56 0.14
C ARG A 124 5.92 -19.25 0.59
N VAL A 125 5.09 -18.35 1.10
CA VAL A 125 5.53 -17.11 1.77
C VAL A 125 6.34 -17.47 3.01
N ASN A 126 7.45 -16.76 3.24
CA ASN A 126 8.33 -16.93 4.40
C ASN A 126 8.59 -15.62 5.14
N GLY A 127 8.53 -14.46 4.46
CA GLY A 127 8.69 -13.12 5.03
C GLY A 127 7.43 -12.29 4.93
N THR A 128 7.55 -10.99 5.19
CA THR A 128 6.48 -10.01 5.00
C THR A 128 6.55 -9.47 3.57
N LEU A 129 5.41 -9.47 2.91
CA LEU A 129 5.24 -8.90 1.59
C LEU A 129 4.57 -7.53 1.73
N ASP A 130 5.10 -6.53 1.04
CA ASP A 130 4.70 -5.13 1.10
C ASP A 130 4.71 -4.61 -0.34
N TYR A 131 3.54 -4.16 -0.80
CA TYR A 131 3.33 -3.66 -2.15
C TYR A 131 4.10 -2.37 -2.39
N GLU A 132 4.19 -1.51 -1.37
CA GLU A 132 4.88 -0.22 -1.41
C GLU A 132 6.39 -0.40 -1.55
N GLU A 133 6.91 -1.53 -1.07
CA GLU A 133 8.30 -1.91 -1.26
C GLU A 133 8.54 -2.52 -2.64
N ALA A 134 7.66 -3.44 -3.09
CA ALA A 134 7.75 -4.03 -4.42
C ALA A 134 6.43 -4.67 -4.88
N SER A 135 5.91 -4.22 -6.00
CA SER A 135 4.67 -4.72 -6.60
C SER A 135 4.81 -6.09 -7.31
N SER A 136 6.03 -6.62 -7.46
CA SER A 136 6.25 -7.95 -8.06
C SER A 136 7.59 -8.55 -7.68
N TYR A 137 7.65 -9.88 -7.67
CA TYR A 137 8.87 -10.66 -7.43
C TYR A 137 9.05 -11.75 -8.49
N GLU A 138 10.29 -11.97 -8.92
CA GLU A 138 10.67 -13.07 -9.80
C GLU A 138 11.45 -14.13 -9.01
N ILE A 139 10.93 -15.35 -9.02
CA ILE A 139 11.55 -16.50 -8.38
C ILE A 139 12.00 -17.46 -9.48
N TYR A 140 13.29 -17.74 -9.56
CA TYR A 140 13.83 -18.78 -10.42
C TYR A 140 13.95 -20.07 -9.60
N VAL A 141 13.35 -21.14 -10.09
CA VAL A 141 13.36 -22.45 -9.45
C VAL A 141 14.01 -23.46 -10.39
N GLN A 142 14.83 -24.32 -9.82
CA GLN A 142 15.38 -25.47 -10.51
C GLN A 142 14.83 -26.78 -9.90
N ALA A 143 14.61 -27.77 -10.76
CA ALA A 143 14.32 -29.15 -10.42
C ALA A 143 15.55 -29.98 -10.81
N THR A 144 16.12 -30.70 -9.87
CA THR A 144 17.37 -31.47 -10.10
C THR A 144 17.12 -32.90 -9.75
N ASP A 145 17.53 -33.86 -10.61
CA ASP A 145 17.52 -35.26 -10.30
C ASP A 145 18.60 -35.65 -9.25
N GLN A 146 18.56 -36.88 -8.78
CA GLN A 146 19.52 -37.41 -7.81
C GLN A 146 20.42 -38.47 -8.41
N GLY A 147 20.62 -38.45 -9.74
CA GLY A 147 21.55 -39.32 -10.45
C GLY A 147 23.01 -39.04 -10.14
N PRO A 148 23.92 -39.94 -10.52
CA PRO A 148 25.36 -39.79 -10.28
C PRO A 148 25.98 -38.55 -10.91
N VAL A 149 25.45 -38.09 -12.04
CA VAL A 149 25.73 -36.81 -12.67
C VAL A 149 24.38 -36.12 -12.79
N SER A 150 24.05 -35.31 -11.81
CA SER A 150 22.72 -34.71 -11.73
C SER A 150 22.48 -33.69 -12.84
N MET A 151 21.30 -33.74 -13.43
CA MET A 151 20.78 -32.84 -14.45
C MET A 151 19.70 -31.93 -13.83
N ALA A 152 19.45 -30.77 -14.44
CA ALA A 152 18.50 -29.80 -13.90
C ALA A 152 17.64 -29.17 -14.99
N GLY A 153 16.35 -29.09 -14.69
CA GLY A 153 15.38 -28.26 -15.38
C GLY A 153 15.12 -26.96 -14.64
N HIS A 154 14.61 -25.93 -15.33
CA HIS A 154 14.40 -24.59 -14.76
C HIS A 154 13.02 -24.04 -15.12
N CYS A 155 12.42 -23.29 -14.18
CA CYS A 155 11.25 -22.48 -14.42
C CYS A 155 11.34 -21.13 -13.70
N LYS A 156 10.44 -20.23 -14.07
CA LYS A 156 10.26 -18.90 -13.45
C LYS A 156 8.88 -18.81 -12.82
N VAL A 157 8.80 -18.28 -11.60
CA VAL A 157 7.55 -17.88 -10.96
C VAL A 157 7.53 -16.36 -10.86
N LEU A 158 6.54 -15.74 -11.49
CA LEU A 158 6.25 -14.32 -11.39
C LEU A 158 5.14 -14.15 -10.35
N VAL A 159 5.44 -13.53 -9.23
CA VAL A 159 4.51 -13.22 -8.16
C VAL A 159 4.17 -11.74 -8.23
N ASN A 160 2.95 -11.40 -8.65
CA ASN A 160 2.42 -10.05 -8.60
C ASN A 160 1.80 -9.82 -7.23
N ILE A 161 2.23 -8.79 -6.53
CA ILE A 161 1.64 -8.40 -5.25
C ILE A 161 0.39 -7.55 -5.53
N VAL A 162 -0.67 -7.86 -4.84
CA VAL A 162 -1.94 -7.11 -4.89
C VAL A 162 -1.99 -6.23 -3.67
N ASP A 163 -2.16 -4.95 -3.89
CA ASP A 163 -2.27 -3.89 -2.89
C ASP A 163 -3.46 -4.11 -1.95
N ALA A 164 -3.27 -3.92 -0.67
CA ALA A 164 -4.30 -3.89 0.36
C ALA A 164 -4.38 -2.47 0.93
N ASN A 165 -5.56 -2.05 1.36
CA ASN A 165 -5.72 -0.74 2.00
C ASN A 165 -5.20 -0.79 3.44
N ASP A 166 -3.92 -0.59 3.65
CA ASP A 166 -3.26 -0.68 4.96
C ASP A 166 -2.49 0.58 5.37
N ASN A 167 -2.38 1.56 4.47
CA ASN A 167 -1.81 2.86 4.74
C ASN A 167 -2.91 3.92 4.95
N VAL A 168 -2.79 4.72 6.01
CA VAL A 168 -3.72 5.83 6.26
C VAL A 168 -3.29 7.07 5.49
N PRO A 169 -4.23 7.86 4.92
CA PRO A 169 -3.89 9.09 4.23
C PRO A 169 -3.26 10.11 5.18
N GLU A 170 -2.19 10.78 4.75
CA GLU A 170 -1.50 11.82 5.51
C GLU A 170 -1.84 13.20 4.99
N VAL A 171 -2.30 14.10 5.89
CA VAL A 171 -2.55 15.52 5.59
C VAL A 171 -1.34 16.34 5.97
N VAL A 172 -0.70 16.96 4.99
CA VAL A 172 0.45 17.85 5.16
C VAL A 172 0.00 19.30 4.99
N LEU A 173 0.13 20.11 6.06
CA LEU A 173 -0.11 21.56 6.00
C LEU A 173 1.09 22.22 5.30
N THR A 174 0.86 22.76 4.11
CA THR A 174 1.90 23.42 3.30
C THR A 174 2.09 24.87 3.70
N SER A 175 0.98 25.58 3.94
CA SER A 175 0.99 26.98 4.36
C SER A 175 -0.22 27.28 5.22
N LEU A 176 -0.05 28.17 6.21
CA LEU A 176 -1.11 28.71 7.05
C LEU A 176 -1.03 30.23 7.05
N TYR A 177 -2.13 30.88 6.67
CA TYR A 177 -2.30 32.31 6.68
C TYR A 177 -3.20 32.68 7.88
N SER A 178 -2.58 32.79 9.05
CA SER A 178 -3.23 33.14 10.31
C SER A 178 -2.33 34.18 11.03
N PRO A 179 -2.89 35.22 11.64
CA PRO A 179 -4.29 35.52 11.83
C PRO A 179 -5.01 35.96 10.54
N VAL A 180 -6.34 35.70 10.49
CA VAL A 180 -7.24 36.12 9.41
C VAL A 180 -8.06 37.30 9.92
N PRO A 181 -8.10 38.46 9.23
CA PRO A 181 -8.96 39.59 9.61
C PRO A 181 -10.45 39.17 9.59
N GLU A 182 -11.24 39.64 10.56
CA GLU A 182 -12.66 39.30 10.61
C GLU A 182 -13.46 39.86 9.44
N ASP A 183 -13.02 40.97 8.83
CA ASP A 183 -13.58 41.56 7.61
C ASP A 183 -13.18 40.83 6.33
N ALA A 184 -12.44 39.70 6.46
CA ALA A 184 -11.98 38.91 5.33
C ALA A 184 -13.16 38.44 4.46
N LYS A 185 -13.08 38.73 3.15
CA LYS A 185 -14.12 38.38 2.20
C LYS A 185 -14.22 36.86 2.02
N PRO A 186 -15.43 36.32 1.75
CA PRO A 186 -15.58 34.93 1.33
C PRO A 186 -14.65 34.60 0.16
N GLY A 187 -13.97 33.45 0.24
CA GLY A 187 -12.93 33.03 -0.71
C GLY A 187 -11.50 33.40 -0.33
N THR A 188 -11.29 34.09 0.81
CA THR A 188 -9.93 34.36 1.32
C THR A 188 -9.26 33.05 1.71
N VAL A 189 -8.03 32.84 1.21
CA VAL A 189 -7.24 31.64 1.50
C VAL A 189 -6.72 31.68 2.94
N VAL A 190 -6.99 30.63 3.69
CA VAL A 190 -6.58 30.46 5.08
C VAL A 190 -5.44 29.45 5.24
N ALA A 191 -5.53 28.34 4.49
CA ALA A 191 -4.47 27.34 4.51
C ALA A 191 -4.36 26.59 3.19
N LEU A 192 -3.16 26.14 2.88
CA LEU A 192 -2.85 25.22 1.78
C LEU A 192 -2.41 23.89 2.37
N MET A 193 -2.96 22.82 1.83
CA MET A 193 -2.68 21.44 2.27
C MET A 193 -2.44 20.55 1.07
N SER A 194 -1.61 19.54 1.23
CA SER A 194 -1.49 18.39 0.34
C SER A 194 -1.87 17.12 1.08
N VAL A 195 -2.29 16.12 0.33
CA VAL A 195 -2.59 14.81 0.88
C VAL A 195 -1.80 13.76 0.14
N THR A 196 -1.19 12.87 0.89
CA THR A 196 -0.44 11.73 0.37
C THR A 196 -0.97 10.45 0.98
N ASP A 197 -0.99 9.40 0.15
CA ASP A 197 -1.32 8.04 0.52
C ASP A 197 -0.36 7.11 -0.20
N GLN A 198 0.17 6.11 0.48
CA GLN A 198 1.20 5.24 -0.07
C GLN A 198 0.60 4.11 -0.89
N ASP A 199 -0.65 3.74 -0.62
CA ASP A 199 -1.37 2.70 -1.33
C ASP A 199 -1.50 2.96 -2.83
N SER A 200 -2.15 2.11 -3.56
CA SER A 200 -2.34 2.21 -5.00
C SER A 200 -3.81 2.29 -5.42
N GLY A 201 -4.05 2.70 -6.67
CA GLY A 201 -5.37 2.66 -7.27
C GLY A 201 -6.45 3.42 -6.49
N LEU A 202 -7.51 2.73 -6.08
CA LEU A 202 -8.61 3.31 -5.29
C LEU A 202 -8.19 3.56 -3.83
N ASN A 203 -7.33 2.72 -3.27
CA ASN A 203 -6.85 2.85 -1.90
C ASN A 203 -6.12 4.19 -1.69
N LYS A 204 -5.44 4.70 -2.72
CA LYS A 204 -4.76 6.00 -2.76
C LYS A 204 -5.68 7.21 -2.98
N GLN A 205 -6.94 7.01 -3.36
CA GLN A 205 -7.85 8.11 -3.65
C GLN A 205 -8.43 8.68 -2.37
N VAL A 206 -7.98 9.86 -1.98
CA VAL A 206 -8.35 10.50 -0.71
C VAL A 206 -9.33 11.65 -0.94
N SER A 207 -10.30 11.77 -0.03
CA SER A 207 -11.21 12.91 0.09
C SER A 207 -11.01 13.61 1.43
N LEU A 208 -11.00 14.98 1.43
CA LEU A 208 -10.95 15.77 2.65
C LEU A 208 -12.32 16.36 2.98
N ARG A 209 -12.63 16.40 4.27
CA ARG A 209 -13.85 17.04 4.80
C ARG A 209 -13.52 17.83 6.06
N ILE A 210 -14.31 18.88 6.31
CA ILE A 210 -14.35 19.62 7.57
C ILE A 210 -15.76 19.51 8.17
N PRO A 211 -15.94 19.70 9.48
CA PRO A 211 -17.25 19.74 10.11
C PRO A 211 -18.16 20.79 9.48
N PRO A 212 -19.45 20.51 9.29
CA PRO A 212 -20.40 21.48 8.80
C PRO A 212 -20.65 22.59 9.83
N GLY A 213 -21.13 23.77 9.36
CA GLY A 213 -21.47 24.90 10.21
C GLY A 213 -20.31 25.84 10.56
N LEU A 214 -19.12 25.57 10.10
CA LEU A 214 -17.97 26.48 10.19
C LEU A 214 -18.03 27.53 9.06
N PRO A 215 -17.56 28.78 9.30
CA PRO A 215 -17.49 29.81 8.26
C PRO A 215 -16.32 29.57 7.27
N PHE A 216 -15.97 28.30 7.02
CA PHE A 216 -14.88 27.89 6.15
C PHE A 216 -15.36 26.80 5.19
N MET A 217 -14.65 26.69 4.06
CA MET A 217 -14.86 25.65 3.06
C MET A 217 -13.52 25.10 2.56
N LEU A 218 -13.56 23.86 2.06
CA LEU A 218 -12.44 23.24 1.34
C LEU A 218 -12.69 23.31 -0.16
N ASN A 219 -11.69 23.78 -0.90
CA ASN A 219 -11.63 23.63 -2.34
C ASN A 219 -10.51 22.65 -2.70
N SER A 220 -10.77 21.74 -3.63
CA SER A 220 -9.81 20.71 -4.03
C SER A 220 -9.36 20.90 -5.48
N PHE A 221 -8.08 20.73 -5.72
CA PHE A 221 -7.51 20.62 -7.06
C PHE A 221 -6.48 19.50 -7.06
N LYS A 222 -6.84 18.35 -7.65
CA LYS A 222 -6.05 17.11 -7.57
C LYS A 222 -5.80 16.72 -6.09
N ASN A 223 -4.52 16.55 -5.70
CA ASN A 223 -4.11 16.21 -4.33
C ASN A 223 -3.80 17.45 -3.46
N SER A 224 -4.15 18.66 -3.94
CA SER A 224 -3.96 19.91 -3.21
C SER A 224 -5.31 20.43 -2.75
N TYR A 225 -5.38 20.91 -1.52
CA TYR A 225 -6.61 21.42 -0.89
C TYR A 225 -6.34 22.81 -0.36
N THR A 226 -7.31 23.67 -0.53
CA THR A 226 -7.28 25.06 -0.04
C THR A 226 -8.42 25.23 0.94
N LEU A 227 -8.08 25.59 2.18
CA LEU A 227 -9.06 26.04 3.17
C LEU A 227 -9.30 27.54 2.94
N MET A 228 -10.55 27.92 2.76
CA MET A 228 -10.96 29.31 2.48
C MET A 228 -12.11 29.72 3.38
N THR A 229 -12.27 31.03 3.60
CA THR A 229 -13.45 31.60 4.22
C THR A 229 -14.68 31.41 3.34
N GLN A 230 -15.84 31.06 3.93
CA GLN A 230 -17.12 30.92 3.24
C GLN A 230 -18.18 31.88 3.79
N GLY A 231 -18.11 32.18 5.07
CA GLY A 231 -19.04 33.07 5.76
C GLY A 231 -18.34 34.29 6.36
N ASN A 232 -19.13 35.12 7.03
CA ASN A 232 -18.60 36.25 7.80
C ASN A 232 -17.89 35.71 9.05
N LEU A 233 -16.76 36.26 9.34
CA LEU A 233 -16.05 36.10 10.59
C LEU A 233 -16.45 37.22 11.53
N ASP A 234 -16.36 37.01 12.84
CA ASP A 234 -16.71 37.95 13.88
C ASP A 234 -15.89 37.54 15.12
N ARG A 235 -14.86 38.31 15.43
CA ARG A 235 -13.93 37.99 16.49
C ARG A 235 -14.58 38.02 17.86
N GLU A 236 -15.57 38.90 18.02
CA GLU A 236 -16.34 39.06 19.27
C GLU A 236 -17.14 37.79 19.58
N LYS A 237 -17.57 37.04 18.54
CA LYS A 237 -18.22 35.75 18.67
C LYS A 237 -17.24 34.60 18.78
N ALA A 238 -16.14 34.64 18.01
CA ALA A 238 -15.14 33.59 17.99
C ALA A 238 -13.76 34.11 17.60
N ALA A 239 -12.90 34.30 18.58
CA ALA A 239 -11.53 34.80 18.37
C ALA A 239 -10.59 33.77 17.70
N ALA A 240 -10.95 32.49 17.68
CA ALA A 240 -10.20 31.43 17.00
C ALA A 240 -11.07 30.24 16.68
N TYR A 241 -10.67 29.47 15.68
CA TYR A 241 -11.31 28.23 15.25
C TYR A 241 -10.29 27.07 15.26
N ASN A 242 -10.70 25.94 15.83
CA ASN A 242 -10.00 24.66 15.71
C ASN A 242 -10.71 23.82 14.65
N ILE A 243 -10.18 23.83 13.44
CA ILE A 243 -10.79 23.17 12.28
C ILE A 243 -10.20 21.77 12.13
N THR A 244 -11.00 20.74 12.43
CA THR A 244 -10.60 19.36 12.22
C THR A 244 -10.81 18.96 10.76
N VAL A 245 -9.72 18.77 10.03
CA VAL A 245 -9.74 18.25 8.67
C VAL A 245 -9.63 16.72 8.76
N THR A 246 -10.60 16.02 8.19
CA THR A 246 -10.60 14.56 8.10
C THR A 246 -10.29 14.15 6.66
N ALA A 247 -9.23 13.38 6.49
CA ALA A 247 -8.87 12.72 5.24
C ALA A 247 -9.37 11.27 5.28
N THR A 248 -10.02 10.82 4.23
CA THR A 248 -10.52 9.44 4.11
C THR A 248 -10.20 8.93 2.71
N ASP A 249 -9.58 7.75 2.61
CA ASP A 249 -9.34 7.07 1.33
C ASP A 249 -10.63 6.43 0.77
N SER A 250 -10.52 5.84 -0.42
CA SER A 250 -11.62 5.13 -1.09
C SER A 250 -11.41 3.61 -1.07
N GLY A 251 -10.56 3.10 -0.20
CA GLY A 251 -10.27 1.69 -0.03
C GLY A 251 -11.38 0.91 0.68
N SER A 252 -11.17 -0.38 0.87
CA SER A 252 -12.15 -1.25 1.51
C SER A 252 -11.47 -2.20 2.51
N PRO A 253 -11.68 -1.99 3.84
CA PRO A 253 -12.42 -0.89 4.46
C PRO A 253 -11.71 0.46 4.28
N PRO A 254 -12.42 1.61 4.26
CA PRO A 254 -11.77 2.90 4.16
C PRO A 254 -11.02 3.24 5.44
N LEU A 255 -9.81 3.77 5.30
CA LEU A 255 -8.99 4.28 6.38
C LEU A 255 -9.08 5.82 6.43
N TYR A 256 -8.80 6.40 7.58
CA TYR A 256 -8.86 7.85 7.74
C TYR A 256 -7.84 8.38 8.73
N SER A 257 -7.48 9.64 8.54
CA SER A 257 -6.69 10.42 9.49
C SER A 257 -7.31 11.79 9.73
N GLN A 258 -6.89 12.46 10.80
CA GLN A 258 -7.39 13.79 11.18
C GLN A 258 -6.24 14.75 11.46
N LYS A 259 -6.40 16.00 11.00
CA LYS A 259 -5.50 17.11 11.27
C LYS A 259 -6.26 18.30 11.80
N VAL A 260 -5.87 18.84 12.94
CA VAL A 260 -6.46 20.07 13.49
C VAL A 260 -5.66 21.27 13.00
N ILE A 261 -6.34 22.22 12.41
CA ILE A 261 -5.78 23.52 11.99
C ILE A 261 -6.34 24.58 12.94
N HIS A 262 -5.43 25.28 13.62
CA HIS A 262 -5.78 26.39 14.50
C HIS A 262 -5.71 27.69 13.73
N VAL A 263 -6.85 28.37 13.57
CA VAL A 263 -6.98 29.66 12.86
C VAL A 263 -7.37 30.74 13.86
N VAL A 264 -6.56 31.76 13.99
CA VAL A 264 -6.82 32.94 14.83
C VAL A 264 -7.50 34.00 13.97
N ILE A 265 -8.50 34.70 14.52
CA ILE A 265 -9.16 35.82 13.89
C ILE A 265 -8.56 37.11 14.45
N SER A 266 -8.12 38.01 13.58
CA SER A 266 -7.66 39.33 13.99
C SER A 266 -8.77 40.35 13.98
N ASP A 267 -8.70 41.21 14.94
CA ASP A 267 -9.63 42.30 15.22
C ASP A 267 -9.61 43.39 14.15
N ILE A 268 -10.76 43.97 13.88
CA ILE A 268 -10.97 45.18 13.10
C ILE A 268 -11.83 46.12 13.98
N ASN A 269 -11.53 47.39 13.96
CA ASN A 269 -12.31 48.42 14.71
C ASN A 269 -13.69 48.59 14.05
N ASP A 270 -14.62 47.70 14.37
CA ASP A 270 -15.98 47.70 13.82
C ASP A 270 -17.10 47.87 14.90
N ASN A 271 -16.68 47.97 16.15
CA ASN A 271 -17.58 48.22 17.27
C ASN A 271 -17.32 49.59 17.91
N PRO A 272 -18.35 50.38 18.14
CA PRO A 272 -18.18 51.63 18.87
C PRO A 272 -18.22 51.41 20.38
N PRO A 273 -17.58 52.27 21.21
CA PRO A 273 -17.76 52.25 22.64
C PRO A 273 -19.22 52.46 23.03
N LEU A 274 -19.70 51.63 23.93
CA LEU A 274 -21.07 51.68 24.45
C LEU A 274 -21.07 52.06 25.93
N PHE A 275 -21.85 53.12 26.28
CA PHE A 275 -22.12 53.45 27.67
C PHE A 275 -23.11 52.46 28.29
N GLU A 276 -22.97 52.17 29.59
CA GLU A 276 -23.87 51.29 30.33
C GLU A 276 -25.32 51.79 30.31
N GLU A 277 -25.49 53.14 30.37
CA GLU A 277 -26.78 53.80 30.30
C GLU A 277 -26.79 54.90 29.24
N PRO A 278 -27.87 55.07 28.48
CA PRO A 278 -27.98 56.12 27.49
C PRO A 278 -28.11 57.52 28.07
N VAL A 279 -28.52 57.62 29.36
CA VAL A 279 -28.68 58.88 30.08
C VAL A 279 -28.36 58.69 31.56
N TYR A 280 -27.42 59.51 32.05
CA TYR A 280 -27.07 59.55 33.46
C TYR A 280 -27.69 60.81 34.09
N SER A 281 -28.59 60.63 35.09
CA SER A 281 -29.22 61.73 35.82
C SER A 281 -28.64 61.83 37.23
N VAL A 282 -28.06 63.00 37.53
CA VAL A 282 -27.44 63.29 38.84
C VAL A 282 -28.19 64.44 39.52
N TYR A 283 -28.56 64.24 40.75
CA TYR A 283 -29.22 65.25 41.57
C TYR A 283 -28.28 65.72 42.67
N ILE A 284 -27.95 67.02 42.68
CA ILE A 284 -27.09 67.59 43.69
C ILE A 284 -27.71 68.81 44.28
N PRO A 285 -27.57 69.04 45.60
CA PRO A 285 -28.08 70.25 46.23
C PRO A 285 -27.20 71.47 45.76
N GLU A 286 -27.83 72.64 45.75
CA GLU A 286 -27.11 73.89 45.55
C GLU A 286 -26.12 74.18 46.71
N ASN A 287 -25.10 74.96 46.45
CA ASN A 287 -24.05 75.34 47.42
C ASN A 287 -23.13 74.16 47.89
N ASN A 288 -23.00 73.15 47.12
CA ASN A 288 -22.06 72.06 47.43
C ASN A 288 -20.58 72.54 47.21
N PRO A 289 -19.61 71.97 47.93
CA PRO A 289 -18.24 72.33 47.78
C PRO A 289 -17.67 71.87 46.39
N LEU A 290 -16.64 72.61 45.91
CA LEU A 290 -15.93 72.27 44.71
C LEU A 290 -15.26 70.90 44.87
N GLY A 291 -15.16 70.10 43.77
CA GLY A 291 -14.50 68.79 43.75
C GLY A 291 -15.35 67.60 44.23
N VAL A 292 -16.65 67.83 44.40
CA VAL A 292 -17.57 66.72 44.71
C VAL A 292 -17.72 65.81 43.50
N LEU A 293 -17.50 64.52 43.72
CA LEU A 293 -17.74 63.49 42.70
C LEU A 293 -19.25 63.44 42.40
N LEU A 294 -19.65 63.71 41.19
CA LEU A 294 -21.03 63.69 40.73
C LEU A 294 -21.51 62.30 40.38
N CYS A 295 -20.80 61.64 39.50
CA CYS A 295 -21.05 60.24 39.07
C CYS A 295 -19.79 59.66 38.47
N THR A 296 -19.77 58.34 38.38
CA THR A 296 -18.75 57.58 37.61
C THR A 296 -19.43 56.98 36.39
N ILE A 297 -18.94 57.30 35.22
CA ILE A 297 -19.49 56.84 33.95
C ILE A 297 -18.47 55.95 33.29
N LYS A 298 -18.93 54.82 32.77
CA LYS A 298 -18.09 53.84 32.10
C LYS A 298 -18.71 53.48 30.76
N ALA A 299 -17.89 53.44 29.75
CA ALA A 299 -18.18 52.80 28.47
C ALA A 299 -17.34 51.52 28.32
N THR A 300 -17.82 50.62 27.54
CA THR A 300 -17.14 49.35 27.20
C THR A 300 -17.12 49.23 25.69
N ASP A 301 -16.01 48.73 25.18
CA ASP A 301 -15.81 48.44 23.78
C ASP A 301 -15.48 46.93 23.64
N PRO A 302 -16.20 46.17 22.79
CA PRO A 302 -15.93 44.74 22.63
C PRO A 302 -14.70 44.42 21.79
N ASP A 303 -14.10 45.40 21.07
CA ASP A 303 -12.88 45.24 20.33
C ASP A 303 -11.68 44.93 21.25
N VAL A 304 -10.48 44.79 20.72
CA VAL A 304 -9.30 44.51 21.54
C VAL A 304 -8.16 45.50 21.28
N ALA A 305 -7.25 45.55 22.23
CA ALA A 305 -6.03 46.37 22.17
C ALA A 305 -6.34 47.87 21.90
N GLU A 306 -5.76 48.42 20.86
CA GLU A 306 -5.89 49.83 20.49
C GLU A 306 -7.33 50.19 20.05
N ASN A 307 -8.03 49.23 19.43
CA ASN A 307 -9.41 49.41 18.97
C ASN A 307 -10.40 49.54 20.15
N ALA A 308 -10.10 48.93 21.29
CA ALA A 308 -10.89 49.07 22.54
C ALA A 308 -10.41 50.22 23.45
N TYR A 309 -9.46 51.03 23.02
CA TYR A 309 -8.98 52.14 23.85
C TYR A 309 -9.97 53.31 23.85
N ILE A 310 -10.61 53.55 24.99
CA ILE A 310 -11.66 54.56 25.15
C ILE A 310 -11.08 55.84 25.73
N SER A 311 -11.26 56.98 25.06
CA SER A 311 -11.03 58.32 25.59
C SER A 311 -12.34 59.04 25.78
N TYR A 312 -12.46 59.78 26.86
CA TYR A 312 -13.67 60.54 27.20
C TYR A 312 -13.44 62.02 26.97
N SER A 313 -14.41 62.72 26.41
CA SER A 313 -14.42 64.16 26.29
C SER A 313 -15.85 64.68 26.51
N LEU A 314 -15.97 65.85 27.13
CA LEU A 314 -17.21 66.56 27.20
C LEU A 314 -17.37 67.44 25.95
N LEU A 315 -18.47 67.28 25.24
CA LEU A 315 -18.80 68.18 24.15
C LEU A 315 -19.35 69.47 24.73
N ASP A 316 -18.95 70.62 24.21
CA ASP A 316 -19.47 71.92 24.57
C ASP A 316 -20.96 71.99 24.14
N GLY A 317 -21.83 71.66 25.06
CA GLY A 317 -23.30 71.87 24.95
C GLY A 317 -23.67 73.18 25.59
N GLU A 318 -24.61 73.89 25.02
CA GLU A 318 -25.23 75.04 25.67
C GLU A 318 -25.96 74.57 26.96
N ILE A 319 -25.20 74.47 28.05
CA ILE A 319 -25.78 74.48 29.39
C ILE A 319 -25.98 75.94 29.71
N GLU A 320 -27.20 76.37 29.84
CA GLU A 320 -27.59 77.74 30.17
C GLU A 320 -26.62 78.33 31.22
N GLY A 321 -25.64 79.09 30.79
CA GLY A 321 -24.77 79.93 31.61
C GLY A 321 -23.52 79.32 32.27
N LEU A 322 -23.18 78.05 32.05
CA LEU A 322 -21.94 77.46 32.61
C LEU A 322 -21.09 76.79 31.53
N PRO A 323 -19.78 77.09 31.44
CA PRO A 323 -18.92 76.39 30.50
C PRO A 323 -18.73 74.91 30.88
N ALA A 324 -18.66 73.98 29.89
CA ALA A 324 -18.41 72.54 30.09
C ALA A 324 -17.13 72.25 30.93
N ALA A 325 -16.16 73.15 30.92
CA ALA A 325 -14.96 73.11 31.77
C ALA A 325 -15.21 73.18 33.28
N SER A 326 -16.47 73.41 33.70
CA SER A 326 -16.86 73.38 35.13
C SER A 326 -17.06 71.96 35.68
N PHE A 327 -16.97 70.93 34.81
CA PHE A 327 -17.29 69.51 35.12
C PHE A 327 -16.12 68.55 34.79
N VAL A 328 -14.90 68.92 34.83
CA VAL A 328 -13.76 68.01 34.62
C VAL A 328 -13.28 67.39 35.91
#